data_3dca510df57cb6ecfbd228cfd16c9e7e
#
_entry.id   3dca510df57cb6ecfbd228cfd16c9e7e
#
_cell.length_a   1.000
_cell.length_b   1.000
_cell.length_c   1.000
_cell.angle_alpha   90.00
_cell.angle_beta   90.00
_cell.angle_gamma   90.00
#
_symmetry.space_group_name_H-M   'P 1'
#
loop_
_entity.id
_entity.type
_entity.pdbx_description
1 polymer ?
#
loop_
_entity_poly.entity_id
_entity_poly.type
_entity_poly.pdbx_seq_one_letter_code
_entity_poly.pdbx_strand_id
1 'polypeptide(L)'
;KTDKVAEEMQHEGKEAERLGLEVDYLSKEGVSKLEIGTRTDVTGGVHYKSDAHLYPQKFMQFIKDELARMNVVVHSNTLVKDFKMQNNTIISIVTDKGEFATDEVVLSSGSWSPEIAKKLNVGISILPGKGYSFTLNNRADKPAIPSILCEGKVAVTPMSTDIRFGGTMEITHTNDLKINQNRLQGIVNSINDFYPDLKINMPEEKDTWFGFRPCTPSGMPVIARD
;
A
#
# COMPACT_ATOMS: atom_id res chain seq x y z
N LYS A 1 3.37 -14.00 -17.03
CA LYS A 1 2.89 -14.44 -18.36
C LYS A 1 4.02 -14.67 -19.36
N THR A 2 5.14 -13.93 -19.22
CA THR A 2 6.29 -14.04 -20.11
C THR A 2 7.44 -14.79 -19.44
N ASP A 3 8.24 -15.51 -20.21
CA ASP A 3 9.40 -16.25 -19.69
C ASP A 3 10.39 -15.30 -19.00
N LYS A 4 10.59 -14.10 -19.56
CA LYS A 4 11.46 -13.09 -18.97
C LYS A 4 11.05 -12.72 -17.54
N VAL A 5 9.76 -12.43 -17.31
CA VAL A 5 9.28 -12.09 -15.97
C VAL A 5 9.29 -13.31 -15.05
N ALA A 6 9.06 -14.51 -15.59
CA ALA A 6 9.20 -15.74 -14.82
C ALA A 6 10.64 -15.95 -14.31
N GLU A 7 11.66 -15.67 -15.13
CA GLU A 7 13.07 -15.73 -14.74
C GLU A 7 13.41 -14.66 -13.68
N GLU A 8 12.91 -13.43 -13.86
CA GLU A 8 13.09 -12.34 -12.88
C GLU A 8 12.50 -12.73 -11.52
N MET A 9 11.27 -13.25 -11.49
CA MET A 9 10.61 -13.69 -10.25
C MET A 9 11.31 -14.89 -9.61
N GLN A 10 11.84 -15.83 -10.40
CA GLN A 10 12.66 -16.93 -9.86
C GLN A 10 13.94 -16.41 -9.22
N HIS A 11 14.56 -15.39 -9.79
CA HIS A 11 15.76 -14.78 -9.21
C HIS A 11 15.44 -14.11 -7.87
N GLU A 12 14.34 -13.34 -7.80
CA GLU A 12 13.85 -12.73 -6.55
C GLU A 12 13.52 -13.79 -5.49
N GLY A 13 12.87 -14.89 -5.90
CA GLY A 13 12.58 -16.00 -5.01
C GLY A 13 13.84 -16.63 -4.40
N LYS A 14 14.91 -16.81 -5.20
CA LYS A 14 16.19 -17.34 -4.70
C LYS A 14 16.86 -16.37 -3.70
N GLU A 15 16.76 -15.07 -3.91
CA GLU A 15 17.26 -14.10 -2.93
C GLU A 15 16.44 -14.16 -1.63
N ALA A 16 15.13 -14.33 -1.73
CA ALA A 16 14.27 -14.51 -0.57
C ALA A 16 14.62 -15.79 0.23
N GLU A 17 14.91 -16.90 -0.45
CA GLU A 17 15.38 -18.14 0.19
C GLU A 17 16.71 -17.93 0.93
N ARG A 18 17.64 -17.15 0.36
CA ARG A 18 18.90 -16.79 1.05
C ARG A 18 18.67 -15.99 2.34
N LEU A 19 17.56 -15.28 2.43
CA LEU A 19 17.13 -14.54 3.61
C LEU A 19 16.30 -15.38 4.58
N GLY A 20 16.10 -16.67 4.29
CA GLY A 20 15.42 -17.63 5.15
C GLY A 20 13.90 -17.71 4.94
N LEU A 21 13.37 -17.15 3.84
CA LEU A 21 11.96 -17.29 3.49
C LEU A 21 11.68 -18.63 2.80
N GLU A 22 10.54 -19.24 3.09
CA GLU A 22 10.08 -20.43 2.39
C GLU A 22 9.38 -20.05 1.08
N VAL A 23 9.90 -20.57 -0.04
CA VAL A 23 9.45 -20.26 -1.40
C VAL A 23 9.19 -21.52 -2.19
N ASP A 24 8.05 -21.62 -2.88
CA ASP A 24 7.78 -22.65 -3.89
C ASP A 24 7.73 -22.02 -5.30
N TYR A 25 8.36 -22.69 -6.25
CA TYR A 25 8.31 -22.33 -7.67
C TYR A 25 7.25 -23.19 -8.35
N LEU A 26 6.19 -22.54 -8.82
CA LEU A 26 5.02 -23.21 -9.36
C LEU A 26 4.99 -23.14 -10.90
N SER A 27 4.77 -24.30 -11.55
CA SER A 27 4.38 -24.34 -12.96
C SER A 27 2.94 -23.79 -13.11
N LYS A 28 2.49 -23.64 -14.34
CA LYS A 28 1.10 -23.29 -14.67
C LYS A 28 0.09 -24.22 -13.97
N GLU A 29 0.35 -25.52 -13.99
CA GLU A 29 -0.47 -26.55 -13.33
C GLU A 29 -0.38 -26.44 -11.80
N GLY A 30 0.79 -26.06 -11.27
CA GLY A 30 0.99 -25.81 -9.85
C GLY A 30 0.17 -24.61 -9.37
N VAL A 31 0.17 -23.51 -10.12
CA VAL A 31 -0.67 -22.35 -9.85
C VAL A 31 -2.15 -22.72 -9.89
N SER A 32 -2.61 -23.49 -10.91
CA SER A 32 -4.01 -23.93 -11.04
C SER A 32 -4.46 -24.86 -9.89
N LYS A 33 -3.55 -25.61 -9.29
CA LYS A 33 -3.86 -26.45 -8.12
C LYS A 33 -3.98 -25.64 -6.83
N LEU A 34 -3.21 -24.57 -6.72
CA LEU A 34 -3.20 -23.70 -5.56
C LEU A 34 -4.35 -22.67 -5.63
N GLU A 35 -4.59 -22.10 -6.82
CA GLU A 35 -5.67 -21.16 -7.08
C GLU A 35 -6.92 -21.91 -7.57
N ILE A 36 -7.77 -22.28 -6.60
CA ILE A 36 -8.98 -23.07 -6.86
C ILE A 36 -10.23 -22.22 -7.05
N GLY A 37 -10.15 -20.90 -6.79
CA GLY A 37 -11.31 -20.02 -6.81
C GLY A 37 -11.68 -19.52 -8.21
N THR A 38 -10.68 -19.43 -9.10
CA THR A 38 -10.88 -18.96 -10.47
C THR A 38 -9.74 -19.41 -11.37
N ARG A 39 -9.98 -19.42 -12.69
CA ARG A 39 -8.95 -19.75 -13.68
C ARG A 39 -7.96 -18.61 -13.84
N THR A 40 -6.67 -18.97 -13.86
CA THR A 40 -5.58 -18.06 -14.16
C THR A 40 -4.99 -18.32 -15.54
N ASP A 41 -4.52 -17.28 -16.21
CA ASP A 41 -3.75 -17.36 -17.44
C ASP A 41 -2.32 -16.87 -17.19
N VAL A 42 -1.47 -17.77 -16.68
CA VAL A 42 -0.08 -17.52 -16.32
C VAL A 42 0.81 -18.67 -16.81
N THR A 43 2.11 -18.43 -16.95
CA THR A 43 3.11 -19.47 -17.24
C THR A 43 3.58 -20.18 -15.98
N GLY A 44 3.47 -19.53 -14.82
CA GLY A 44 3.87 -20.03 -13.51
C GLY A 44 3.76 -18.96 -12.44
N GLY A 45 4.29 -19.24 -11.26
CA GLY A 45 4.30 -18.30 -10.14
C GLY A 45 5.37 -18.65 -9.10
N VAL A 46 5.65 -17.71 -8.22
CA VAL A 46 6.46 -17.88 -7.02
C VAL A 46 5.56 -17.71 -5.81
N HIS A 47 5.51 -18.70 -4.95
CA HIS A 47 4.65 -18.73 -3.78
C HIS A 47 5.49 -18.57 -2.51
N TYR A 48 5.30 -17.46 -1.83
CA TYR A 48 5.91 -17.16 -0.53
C TYR A 48 4.99 -17.67 0.58
N LYS A 49 5.36 -18.77 1.25
CA LYS A 49 4.47 -19.47 2.20
C LYS A 49 4.16 -18.68 3.46
N SER A 50 5.08 -17.84 3.88
CA SER A 50 4.95 -17.01 5.08
C SER A 50 4.21 -15.69 4.84
N ASP A 51 3.95 -15.33 3.58
CA ASP A 51 3.23 -14.10 3.27
C ASP A 51 1.77 -14.20 3.70
N ALA A 52 1.25 -13.06 4.15
CA ALA A 52 -0.11 -12.94 4.62
C ALA A 52 -0.71 -11.58 4.23
N HIS A 53 -2.02 -11.49 4.26
CA HIS A 53 -2.73 -10.24 4.12
C HIS A 53 -3.62 -9.97 5.32
N LEU A 54 -3.99 -8.72 5.50
CA LEU A 54 -4.85 -8.28 6.59
C LEU A 54 -5.92 -7.29 6.09
N TYR A 55 -6.91 -7.05 6.91
CA TYR A 55 -7.92 -6.01 6.70
C TYR A 55 -7.40 -4.69 7.28
N PRO A 56 -6.97 -3.71 6.46
CA PRO A 56 -6.39 -2.47 6.97
C PRO A 56 -7.30 -1.72 7.94
N GLN A 57 -8.61 -1.68 7.65
CA GLN A 57 -9.58 -0.99 8.51
C GLN A 57 -9.72 -1.67 9.89
N LYS A 58 -9.74 -3.01 9.93
CA LYS A 58 -9.80 -3.76 11.20
C LYS A 58 -8.51 -3.58 11.99
N PHE A 59 -7.36 -3.61 11.32
CA PHE A 59 -6.07 -3.37 11.95
C PHE A 59 -5.97 -1.95 12.52
N MET A 60 -6.38 -0.93 11.75
CA MET A 60 -6.40 0.45 12.23
C MET A 60 -7.35 0.66 13.40
N GLN A 61 -8.52 -0.02 13.39
CA GLN A 61 -9.44 0.04 14.54
C GLN A 61 -8.81 -0.60 15.77
N PHE A 62 -8.20 -1.79 15.62
CA PHE A 62 -7.49 -2.44 16.72
C PHE A 62 -6.40 -1.53 17.32
N ILE A 63 -5.58 -0.87 16.49
CA ILE A 63 -4.56 0.07 16.97
C ILE A 63 -5.19 1.24 17.73
N LYS A 64 -6.29 1.81 17.24
CA LYS A 64 -7.00 2.89 17.95
C LYS A 64 -7.50 2.46 19.32
N ASP A 65 -8.06 1.26 19.40
CA ASP A 65 -8.58 0.71 20.68
C ASP A 65 -7.43 0.47 21.67
N GLU A 66 -6.28 -0.03 21.20
CA GLU A 66 -5.09 -0.21 22.03
C GLU A 66 -4.49 1.12 22.50
N LEU A 67 -4.41 2.14 21.64
CA LEU A 67 -3.98 3.47 22.04
C LEU A 67 -4.90 4.07 23.13
N ALA A 68 -6.21 3.92 22.98
CA ALA A 68 -7.17 4.36 24.00
C ALA A 68 -6.99 3.59 25.32
N ARG A 69 -6.75 2.27 25.27
CA ARG A 69 -6.47 1.45 26.46
C ARG A 69 -5.18 1.87 27.17
N MET A 70 -4.20 2.37 26.41
CA MET A 70 -2.94 2.90 26.94
C MET A 70 -3.04 4.36 27.38
N ASN A 71 -4.23 4.98 27.37
CA ASN A 71 -4.48 6.39 27.68
C ASN A 71 -3.73 7.37 26.73
N VAL A 72 -3.44 6.96 25.49
CA VAL A 72 -2.88 7.85 24.49
C VAL A 72 -3.96 8.77 23.94
N VAL A 73 -3.73 10.07 23.99
CA VAL A 73 -4.69 11.06 23.44
C VAL A 73 -4.47 11.21 21.94
N VAL A 74 -5.54 10.95 21.16
CA VAL A 74 -5.54 11.10 19.70
C VAL A 74 -6.37 12.32 19.31
N HIS A 75 -5.72 13.35 18.78
CA HIS A 75 -6.37 14.55 18.26
C HIS A 75 -6.70 14.40 16.78
N SER A 76 -7.88 13.88 16.46
CA SER A 76 -8.37 13.76 15.09
C SER A 76 -8.77 15.12 14.50
N ASN A 77 -8.68 15.24 13.15
CA ASN A 77 -9.01 16.48 12.43
C ASN A 77 -8.27 17.70 13.00
N THR A 78 -7.00 17.53 13.33
CA THR A 78 -6.15 18.57 13.93
C THR A 78 -4.93 18.75 13.03
N LEU A 79 -4.85 19.90 12.36
CA LEU A 79 -3.80 20.20 11.41
C LEU A 79 -2.63 20.90 12.12
N VAL A 80 -1.45 20.31 12.05
CA VAL A 80 -0.20 20.94 12.49
C VAL A 80 0.17 22.09 11.54
N LYS A 81 0.22 23.31 12.06
CA LYS A 81 0.53 24.51 11.29
C LYS A 81 1.96 24.97 11.45
N ASP A 82 2.54 24.81 12.64
CA ASP A 82 3.88 25.30 12.94
C ASP A 82 4.43 24.66 14.22
N PHE A 83 5.67 25.03 14.58
CA PHE A 83 6.34 24.65 15.82
C PHE A 83 6.89 25.90 16.50
N LYS A 84 6.85 25.94 17.83
CA LYS A 84 7.59 26.93 18.61
C LYS A 84 8.92 26.35 19.08
N MET A 85 9.95 27.10 18.86
CA MET A 85 11.32 26.71 19.18
C MET A 85 11.86 27.64 20.29
N GLN A 86 12.63 27.06 21.19
CA GLN A 86 13.47 27.81 22.16
C GLN A 86 14.84 27.12 22.24
N ASN A 87 15.91 27.88 22.03
CA ASN A 87 17.28 27.35 22.05
C ASN A 87 17.48 26.10 21.18
N ASN A 88 16.94 26.12 19.95
CA ASN A 88 16.98 25.03 18.99
C ASN A 88 16.22 23.76 19.45
N THR A 89 15.34 23.86 20.43
CA THR A 89 14.50 22.77 20.91
C THR A 89 13.03 23.09 20.65
N ILE A 90 12.25 22.13 20.17
CA ILE A 90 10.80 22.28 20.03
C ILE A 90 10.18 22.26 21.42
N ILE A 91 9.42 23.32 21.75
CA ILE A 91 8.72 23.43 23.03
C ILE A 91 7.20 23.27 22.89
N SER A 92 6.67 23.46 21.68
CA SER A 92 5.25 23.22 21.42
C SER A 92 4.96 23.02 19.94
N ILE A 93 3.83 22.37 19.67
CA ILE A 93 3.23 22.18 18.34
C ILE A 93 2.05 23.13 18.22
N VAL A 94 2.05 23.96 17.17
CA VAL A 94 0.95 24.88 16.85
C VAL A 94 0.01 24.20 15.85
N THR A 95 -1.27 24.13 16.18
CA THR A 95 -2.30 23.52 15.35
C THR A 95 -3.44 24.49 15.02
N ASP A 96 -4.38 24.07 14.18
CA ASP A 96 -5.62 24.82 13.91
C ASP A 96 -6.60 24.81 15.10
N LYS A 97 -6.34 24.00 16.14
CA LYS A 97 -7.19 23.88 17.34
C LYS A 97 -6.50 24.36 18.62
N GLY A 98 -5.33 24.92 18.51
CA GLY A 98 -4.57 25.42 19.64
C GLY A 98 -3.12 24.95 19.66
N GLU A 99 -2.47 25.16 20.76
CA GLU A 99 -1.06 24.87 20.98
C GLU A 99 -0.90 23.75 22.00
N PHE A 100 0.00 22.83 21.74
CA PHE A 100 0.30 21.68 22.60
C PHE A 100 1.79 21.76 23.00
N ALA A 101 2.04 21.91 24.28
CA ALA A 101 3.40 21.80 24.82
C ALA A 101 3.93 20.38 24.66
N THR A 102 5.21 20.23 24.34
CA THR A 102 5.83 18.92 24.12
C THR A 102 7.31 18.97 24.43
N ASP A 103 7.85 17.84 24.87
CA ASP A 103 9.28 17.64 25.11
C ASP A 103 9.98 17.01 23.89
N GLU A 104 9.28 16.14 23.14
CA GLU A 104 9.79 15.49 21.93
C GLU A 104 8.69 15.40 20.85
N VAL A 105 9.10 15.40 19.59
CA VAL A 105 8.20 15.27 18.45
C VAL A 105 8.67 14.16 17.54
N VAL A 106 7.77 13.24 17.19
CA VAL A 106 7.99 12.24 16.16
C VAL A 106 7.18 12.59 14.91
N LEU A 107 7.89 12.90 13.82
CA LEU A 107 7.28 13.21 12.54
C LEU A 107 7.01 11.93 11.73
N SER A 108 5.76 11.51 11.65
CA SER A 108 5.30 10.29 10.93
C SER A 108 4.20 10.60 9.93
N SER A 109 4.26 11.74 9.24
CA SER A 109 3.19 12.23 8.36
C SER A 109 3.27 11.71 6.92
N GLY A 110 4.04 10.65 6.66
CA GLY A 110 4.10 9.99 5.36
C GLY A 110 4.49 10.94 4.23
N SER A 111 3.68 11.01 3.18
CA SER A 111 3.92 11.87 2.02
C SER A 111 3.87 13.38 2.32
N TRP A 112 3.33 13.79 3.46
CA TRP A 112 3.30 15.19 3.93
C TRP A 112 4.50 15.55 4.81
N SER A 113 5.35 14.59 5.14
CA SER A 113 6.53 14.84 5.99
C SER A 113 7.47 15.93 5.47
N PRO A 114 7.77 16.05 4.16
CA PRO A 114 8.63 17.12 3.65
C PRO A 114 8.09 18.53 3.91
N GLU A 115 6.77 18.71 3.78
CA GLU A 115 6.12 20.01 3.99
C GLU A 115 6.19 20.42 5.47
N ILE A 116 5.98 19.47 6.37
CA ILE A 116 6.05 19.72 7.82
C ILE A 116 7.49 19.91 8.29
N ALA A 117 8.42 19.05 7.84
CA ALA A 117 9.84 19.14 8.20
C ALA A 117 10.50 20.45 7.74
N LYS A 118 10.05 20.99 6.60
CA LYS A 118 10.53 22.30 6.11
C LYS A 118 10.32 23.43 7.12
N LYS A 119 9.29 23.36 7.97
CA LYS A 119 9.03 24.34 9.05
C LYS A 119 10.09 24.31 10.15
N LEU A 120 10.82 23.20 10.24
CA LEU A 120 11.94 22.98 11.16
C LEU A 120 13.31 23.13 10.46
N ASN A 121 13.32 23.59 9.19
CA ASN A 121 14.52 23.65 8.32
C ASN A 121 15.17 22.28 8.09
N VAL A 122 14.41 21.19 8.24
CA VAL A 122 14.86 19.82 7.97
C VAL A 122 14.46 19.41 6.56
N GLY A 123 15.42 18.96 5.76
CA GLY A 123 15.21 18.47 4.39
C GLY A 123 14.94 16.98 4.38
N ILE A 124 13.74 16.57 3.92
CA ILE A 124 13.38 15.16 3.73
C ILE A 124 13.00 14.94 2.28
N SER A 125 13.67 13.98 1.60
CA SER A 125 13.39 13.63 0.22
C SER A 125 12.35 12.53 0.14
N ILE A 126 11.09 12.91 0.13
CA ILE A 126 9.94 12.01 -0.07
C ILE A 126 9.05 12.58 -1.17
N LEU A 127 8.64 11.72 -2.12
CA LEU A 127 7.69 12.05 -3.16
C LEU A 127 6.39 11.25 -2.96
N PRO A 128 5.22 11.85 -3.16
CA PRO A 128 3.95 11.15 -3.09
C PRO A 128 3.78 10.19 -4.27
N GLY A 129 3.71 8.90 -3.98
CA GLY A 129 3.36 7.87 -4.94
C GLY A 129 1.88 7.51 -4.84
N LYS A 130 1.06 8.05 -5.73
CA LYS A 130 -0.39 7.82 -5.73
C LYS A 130 -0.72 6.47 -6.33
N GLY A 131 -1.32 5.61 -5.52
CA GLY A 131 -1.83 4.31 -5.93
C GLY A 131 -3.34 4.25 -5.88
N TYR A 132 -3.93 3.33 -6.65
CA TYR A 132 -5.38 3.18 -6.78
C TYR A 132 -5.83 1.80 -6.34
N SER A 133 -7.04 1.69 -5.81
CA SER A 133 -7.67 0.40 -5.54
C SER A 133 -9.18 0.49 -5.61
N PHE A 134 -9.82 -0.63 -5.89
CA PHE A 134 -11.26 -0.79 -5.79
C PHE A 134 -11.61 -2.17 -5.24
N THR A 135 -12.82 -2.32 -4.72
CA THR A 135 -13.29 -3.57 -4.13
C THR A 135 -14.59 -3.98 -4.82
N LEU A 136 -14.65 -5.24 -5.21
CA LEU A 136 -15.88 -5.87 -5.69
C LEU A 136 -16.46 -6.70 -4.56
N ASN A 137 -17.69 -6.42 -4.21
CA ASN A 137 -18.37 -7.08 -3.09
C ASN A 137 -19.10 -8.34 -3.56
N ASN A 138 -19.21 -9.32 -2.64
CA ASN A 138 -20.02 -10.54 -2.81
C ASN A 138 -19.69 -11.34 -4.07
N ARG A 139 -18.40 -11.57 -4.36
CA ARG A 139 -17.94 -12.37 -5.51
C ARG A 139 -17.74 -13.83 -5.10
N ALA A 140 -18.51 -14.74 -5.72
CA ALA A 140 -18.34 -16.17 -5.54
C ALA A 140 -17.13 -16.71 -6.34
N ASP A 141 -16.84 -16.10 -7.49
CA ASP A 141 -15.79 -16.46 -8.44
C ASP A 141 -14.44 -15.75 -8.16
N LYS A 142 -14.15 -15.45 -6.89
CA LYS A 142 -12.93 -14.76 -6.51
C LYS A 142 -11.75 -15.72 -6.34
N PRO A 143 -10.50 -15.21 -6.53
CA PRO A 143 -9.30 -15.96 -6.18
C PRO A 143 -9.31 -16.48 -4.74
N ALA A 144 -8.71 -17.66 -4.53
CA ALA A 144 -8.61 -18.28 -3.22
C ALA A 144 -7.45 -17.69 -2.40
N ILE A 145 -6.38 -17.25 -3.06
CA ILE A 145 -5.16 -16.73 -2.45
C ILE A 145 -4.84 -15.30 -2.93
N PRO A 146 -4.18 -14.47 -2.09
CA PRO A 146 -3.69 -13.18 -2.53
C PRO A 146 -2.55 -13.36 -3.53
N SER A 147 -2.50 -12.50 -4.54
CA SER A 147 -1.46 -12.55 -5.57
C SER A 147 -1.05 -11.17 -6.07
N ILE A 148 0.13 -11.09 -6.65
CA ILE A 148 0.63 -9.93 -7.38
C ILE A 148 0.85 -10.33 -8.83
N LEU A 149 0.15 -9.64 -9.74
CA LEU A 149 0.30 -9.78 -11.17
C LEU A 149 1.51 -8.95 -11.60
N CYS A 150 2.68 -9.59 -11.75
CA CYS A 150 3.97 -8.89 -11.85
C CYS A 150 4.04 -7.95 -13.06
N GLU A 151 3.62 -8.38 -14.25
CA GLU A 151 3.59 -7.54 -15.45
C GLU A 151 2.57 -6.39 -15.33
N GLY A 152 1.40 -6.66 -14.73
CA GLY A 152 0.35 -5.67 -14.54
C GLY A 152 0.58 -4.74 -13.34
N LYS A 153 1.50 -5.11 -12.44
CA LYS A 153 1.72 -4.41 -11.15
C LYS A 153 0.43 -4.22 -10.38
N VAL A 154 -0.40 -5.28 -10.34
CA VAL A 154 -1.69 -5.30 -9.66
C VAL A 154 -1.68 -6.34 -8.56
N ALA A 155 -2.02 -5.93 -7.36
CA ALA A 155 -2.30 -6.82 -6.25
C ALA A 155 -3.77 -7.22 -6.27
N VAL A 156 -4.02 -8.52 -6.14
CA VAL A 156 -5.33 -9.14 -6.09
C VAL A 156 -5.47 -9.78 -4.71
N THR A 157 -6.44 -9.33 -3.93
CA THR A 157 -6.56 -9.75 -2.53
C THR A 157 -7.98 -10.21 -2.23
N PRO A 158 -8.21 -11.52 -2.02
CA PRO A 158 -9.50 -12.00 -1.51
C PRO A 158 -9.72 -11.49 -0.08
N MET A 159 -10.91 -10.95 0.18
CA MET A 159 -11.28 -10.27 1.42
C MET A 159 -12.61 -10.85 1.95
N SER A 160 -12.59 -12.04 2.53
CA SER A 160 -13.79 -12.79 2.93
C SER A 160 -14.75 -13.02 1.74
N THR A 161 -15.88 -12.32 1.66
CA THR A 161 -16.85 -12.39 0.54
C THR A 161 -16.44 -11.51 -0.64
N ASP A 162 -15.52 -10.59 -0.44
CA ASP A 162 -15.15 -9.55 -1.39
C ASP A 162 -13.81 -9.85 -2.05
N ILE A 163 -13.47 -9.08 -3.07
CA ILE A 163 -12.14 -9.09 -3.68
C ILE A 163 -11.67 -7.64 -3.88
N ARG A 164 -10.47 -7.35 -3.41
CA ARG A 164 -9.84 -6.05 -3.58
C ARG A 164 -8.74 -6.12 -4.63
N PHE A 165 -8.78 -5.17 -5.54
CA PHE A 165 -7.73 -4.93 -6.53
C PHE A 165 -7.03 -3.63 -6.20
N GLY A 166 -5.69 -3.64 -6.21
CA GLY A 166 -4.90 -2.44 -6.01
C GLY A 166 -3.71 -2.47 -6.95
N GLY A 167 -3.39 -1.35 -7.56
CA GLY A 167 -2.29 -1.38 -8.49
C GLY A 167 -1.86 -0.02 -8.97
N THR A 168 -0.83 -0.08 -9.75
CA THR A 168 -0.12 1.04 -10.34
C THR A 168 0.35 2.06 -9.30
N MET A 169 1.23 2.93 -9.71
CA MET A 169 1.66 4.07 -8.91
C MET A 169 2.08 5.18 -9.87
N GLU A 170 1.70 6.41 -9.56
CA GLU A 170 2.21 7.59 -10.25
C GLU A 170 2.78 8.57 -9.22
N ILE A 171 3.92 9.16 -9.56
CA ILE A 171 4.50 10.23 -8.75
C ILE A 171 3.72 11.51 -9.07
N THR A 172 3.19 12.15 -8.06
CA THR A 172 2.37 13.35 -8.18
C THR A 172 2.55 14.28 -6.96
N HIS A 173 1.58 15.11 -6.66
CA HIS A 173 1.55 15.98 -5.49
C HIS A 173 0.43 15.57 -4.53
N THR A 174 0.59 15.85 -3.24
CA THR A 174 -0.41 15.54 -2.19
C THR A 174 -1.75 16.25 -2.38
N ASN A 175 -1.82 17.30 -3.19
CA ASN A 175 -3.05 18.03 -3.54
C ASN A 175 -3.72 17.49 -4.82
N ASP A 176 -3.15 16.50 -5.51
CA ASP A 176 -3.82 15.85 -6.64
C ASP A 176 -4.81 14.80 -6.13
N LEU A 177 -6.05 15.20 -5.96
CA LEU A 177 -7.13 14.35 -5.43
C LEU A 177 -7.97 13.70 -6.55
N LYS A 178 -7.61 13.87 -7.82
CA LYS A 178 -8.36 13.30 -8.95
C LYS A 178 -8.02 11.84 -9.16
N ILE A 179 -9.01 11.06 -9.53
CA ILE A 179 -8.83 9.67 -9.95
C ILE A 179 -8.39 9.65 -11.41
N ASN A 180 -7.26 9.01 -11.69
CA ASN A 180 -6.75 8.82 -13.03
C ASN A 180 -7.40 7.59 -13.68
N GLN A 181 -8.38 7.84 -14.57
CA GLN A 181 -9.15 6.78 -15.22
C GLN A 181 -8.28 5.85 -16.07
N ASN A 182 -7.21 6.35 -16.70
CA ASN A 182 -6.29 5.52 -17.47
C ASN A 182 -5.55 4.50 -16.57
N ARG A 183 -5.24 4.89 -15.34
CA ARG A 183 -4.62 3.99 -14.34
C ARG A 183 -5.60 2.91 -13.91
N LEU A 184 -6.85 3.26 -13.65
CA LEU A 184 -7.89 2.28 -13.34
C LEU A 184 -8.14 1.31 -14.50
N GLN A 185 -8.21 1.81 -15.72
CA GLN A 185 -8.36 0.97 -16.91
C GLN A 185 -7.18 -0.01 -17.05
N GLY A 186 -5.97 0.42 -16.76
CA GLY A 186 -4.80 -0.44 -16.73
C GLY A 186 -4.92 -1.57 -15.70
N ILE A 187 -5.46 -1.30 -14.52
CA ILE A 187 -5.73 -2.32 -13.51
C ILE A 187 -6.77 -3.32 -14.03
N VAL A 188 -7.91 -2.83 -14.54
CA VAL A 188 -8.98 -3.68 -15.07
C VAL A 188 -8.49 -4.57 -16.21
N ASN A 189 -7.74 -4.01 -17.16
CA ASN A 189 -7.18 -4.77 -18.28
C ASN A 189 -6.25 -5.89 -17.77
N SER A 190 -5.37 -5.57 -16.82
CA SER A 190 -4.47 -6.57 -16.23
C SER A 190 -5.25 -7.69 -15.53
N ILE A 191 -6.29 -7.37 -14.77
CA ILE A 191 -7.11 -8.39 -14.10
C ILE A 191 -7.75 -9.30 -15.13
N ASN A 192 -8.41 -8.76 -16.15
CA ASN A 192 -9.10 -9.54 -17.18
C ASN A 192 -8.13 -10.38 -18.02
N ASP A 193 -6.90 -9.92 -18.18
CA ASP A 193 -5.84 -10.64 -18.87
C ASP A 193 -5.34 -11.85 -18.06
N PHE A 194 -5.15 -11.69 -16.74
CA PHE A 194 -4.65 -12.75 -15.86
C PHE A 194 -5.73 -13.68 -15.33
N TYR A 195 -6.95 -13.17 -15.16
CA TYR A 195 -8.14 -13.89 -14.68
C TYR A 195 -9.29 -13.76 -15.68
N PRO A 196 -9.24 -14.45 -16.82
CA PRO A 196 -10.15 -14.22 -17.94
C PRO A 196 -11.61 -14.53 -17.64
N ASP A 197 -11.88 -15.30 -16.59
CA ASP A 197 -13.24 -15.67 -16.20
C ASP A 197 -13.89 -14.63 -15.25
N LEU A 198 -13.11 -13.76 -14.59
CA LEU A 198 -13.64 -12.73 -13.69
C LEU A 198 -14.45 -11.63 -14.42
N LYS A 199 -14.09 -11.29 -15.65
CA LYS A 199 -14.78 -10.30 -16.51
C LYS A 199 -15.11 -9.00 -15.79
N ILE A 200 -14.08 -8.35 -15.25
CA ILE A 200 -14.20 -7.11 -14.48
C ILE A 200 -14.50 -5.94 -15.42
N ASN A 201 -15.47 -5.12 -15.06
CA ASN A 201 -15.74 -3.83 -15.69
C ASN A 201 -15.07 -2.71 -14.91
N MET A 202 -15.02 -1.50 -15.51
CA MET A 202 -14.56 -0.30 -14.80
C MET A 202 -15.39 -0.08 -13.54
N PRO A 203 -14.75 0.12 -12.38
CA PRO A 203 -15.46 0.42 -11.15
C PRO A 203 -16.09 1.82 -11.22
N GLU A 204 -17.17 2.03 -10.47
CA GLU A 204 -17.71 3.37 -10.26
C GLU A 204 -16.74 4.18 -9.36
N GLU A 205 -16.80 5.49 -9.47
CA GLU A 205 -15.94 6.39 -8.70
C GLU A 205 -16.10 6.16 -7.17
N LYS A 206 -17.33 5.94 -6.73
CA LYS A 206 -17.65 5.67 -5.32
C LYS A 206 -16.99 4.40 -4.76
N ASP A 207 -16.68 3.42 -5.63
CA ASP A 207 -16.06 2.15 -5.26
C ASP A 207 -14.53 2.19 -5.38
N THR A 208 -14.00 3.32 -5.88
CA THR A 208 -12.59 3.54 -6.11
C THR A 208 -11.97 4.35 -4.97
N TRP A 209 -10.82 3.91 -4.53
CA TRP A 209 -10.01 4.59 -3.53
C TRP A 209 -8.62 4.88 -4.07
N PHE A 210 -8.01 5.97 -3.63
CA PHE A 210 -6.60 6.25 -3.86
C PHE A 210 -5.89 6.64 -2.56
N GLY A 211 -4.57 6.51 -2.54
CA GLY A 211 -3.75 6.95 -1.42
C GLY A 211 -2.33 7.24 -1.83
N PHE A 212 -1.64 8.05 -1.03
CA PHE A 212 -0.27 8.45 -1.27
C PHE A 212 0.70 7.60 -0.45
N ARG A 213 1.62 6.93 -1.12
CA ARG A 213 2.75 6.25 -0.50
C ARG A 213 3.92 7.21 -0.40
N PRO A 214 4.61 7.30 0.75
CA PRO A 214 5.84 8.06 0.86
C PRO A 214 6.95 7.32 0.11
N CYS A 215 7.36 7.83 -1.05
CA CYS A 215 8.42 7.23 -1.86
C CYS A 215 9.74 7.97 -1.64
N THR A 216 10.75 7.27 -1.17
CA THR A 216 12.12 7.78 -1.04
C THR A 216 12.96 7.41 -2.27
N PRO A 217 13.99 8.16 -2.64
CA PRO A 217 14.85 7.83 -3.77
C PRO A 217 15.54 6.47 -3.66
N SER A 218 15.86 6.04 -2.44
CA SER A 218 16.52 4.76 -2.16
C SER A 218 15.55 3.59 -2.00
N GLY A 219 14.24 3.83 -1.89
CA GLY A 219 13.24 2.84 -1.49
C GLY A 219 13.28 2.47 0.00
N MET A 220 14.25 2.97 0.77
CA MET A 220 14.42 2.69 2.18
C MET A 220 13.65 3.70 3.04
N PRO A 221 13.16 3.31 4.24
CA PRO A 221 12.55 4.24 5.17
C PRO A 221 13.56 5.29 5.67
N VAL A 222 13.07 6.48 5.96
CA VAL A 222 13.86 7.55 6.63
C VAL A 222 13.64 7.40 8.13
N ILE A 223 14.72 7.08 8.85
CA ILE A 223 14.75 7.01 10.32
C ILE A 223 15.94 7.85 10.77
N ALA A 224 15.67 8.99 11.37
CA ALA A 224 16.70 9.93 11.83
C ALA A 224 16.24 10.65 13.10
N ARG A 225 17.20 11.15 13.88
CA ARG A 225 16.99 12.10 14.98
C ARG A 225 17.78 13.36 14.65
N ASP A 226 17.15 14.51 14.79
CA ASP A 226 17.75 15.82 14.56
C ASP A 226 17.83 16.62 15.87
#